data_55c12c6396954dee58779d32a9457630
#
_entry.id   55c12c6396954dee58779d32a9457630
#
_cell.length_a   1.000
_cell.length_b   1.000
_cell.length_c   1.000
_cell.angle_alpha   90.00
_cell.angle_beta   90.00
_cell.angle_gamma   90.00
#
_symmetry.space_group_name_H-M   'P 1'
#
loop_
_entity.id
_entity.type
_entity.pdbx_description
1 polymer ?
#
loop_
_entity_poly.entity_id
_entity_poly.type
_entity_poly.pdbx_seq_one_letter_code
_entity_poly.pdbx_strand_id
1 'polypeptide(L)'
;AESVAYTSAGLELLNDESAAIARAPKKGQVVLAESIEDSNENSTRFVAVRADAQKERGNKASVQFSTENKPGALLKVLSELNARGLNMTKIESRPAKKRMGQYVFFVDFMFYGSGSELDSLIKTLAAQAEDMRFLGRYFKCGE
;
A
#
# COMPACT_ATOMS: atom_id res chain seq x y z
N ALA A 1 21.04 -5.09 21.27
CA ALA A 1 20.68 -4.18 20.17
C ALA A 1 19.54 -3.28 20.63
N GLU A 2 19.68 -1.98 20.43
CA GLU A 2 18.60 -1.02 20.69
C GLU A 2 17.66 -0.95 19.48
N SER A 3 16.35 -0.86 19.77
CA SER A 3 15.32 -0.70 18.75
C SER A 3 15.00 0.78 18.56
N VAL A 4 15.00 1.25 17.33
CA VAL A 4 14.67 2.64 16.97
C VAL A 4 13.39 2.70 16.13
N ALA A 5 12.71 3.83 16.15
CA ALA A 5 11.45 4.00 15.44
C ALA A 5 11.59 3.97 13.90
N TYR A 6 12.75 4.37 13.37
CA TYR A 6 13.10 4.36 11.96
C TYR A 6 14.62 4.33 11.77
N THR A 7 15.10 3.79 10.65
CA THR A 7 16.51 3.50 10.39
C THR A 7 17.46 4.71 10.57
N SER A 8 17.04 5.91 10.15
CA SER A 8 17.88 7.11 10.30
C SER A 8 18.03 7.58 11.76
N ALA A 9 17.15 7.20 12.67
CA ALA A 9 17.30 7.52 14.09
C ALA A 9 18.49 6.77 14.73
N GLY A 10 18.84 5.60 14.24
CA GLY A 10 20.01 4.85 14.68
C GLY A 10 21.32 5.60 14.46
N LEU A 11 21.41 6.45 13.43
CA LEU A 11 22.61 7.28 13.15
C LEU A 11 22.83 8.38 14.20
N GLU A 12 21.82 8.77 14.95
CA GLU A 12 21.91 9.79 16.01
C GLU A 12 22.37 9.22 17.34
N LEU A 13 22.30 7.89 17.50
CA LEU A 13 22.73 7.16 18.68
C LEU A 13 24.17 6.60 18.59
N LEU A 14 24.85 6.86 17.47
CA LEU A 14 26.21 6.34 17.26
C LEU A 14 27.22 6.96 18.24
N ASN A 15 28.07 6.10 18.78
CA ASN A 15 29.25 6.43 19.56
C ASN A 15 30.41 5.53 19.11
N ASP A 16 31.58 5.65 19.76
CA ASP A 16 32.80 4.91 19.37
C ASP A 16 32.70 3.37 19.53
N GLU A 17 31.68 2.88 20.24
CA GLU A 17 31.46 1.45 20.50
C GLU A 17 30.21 0.88 19.80
N SER A 18 29.52 1.70 18.96
CA SER A 18 28.27 1.29 18.35
C SER A 18 28.29 1.46 16.83
N ALA A 19 27.51 0.63 16.14
CA ALA A 19 27.25 0.72 14.70
C ALA A 19 25.73 0.76 14.45
N ALA A 20 25.33 1.41 13.37
CA ALA A 20 23.93 1.46 12.94
C ALA A 20 23.79 0.99 11.49
N ILE A 21 22.66 0.35 11.19
CA ILE A 21 22.25 0.04 9.83
C ILE A 21 21.48 1.24 9.30
N ALA A 22 21.94 1.81 8.18
CA ALA A 22 21.32 2.97 7.54
C ALA A 22 21.51 2.94 6.04
N ARG A 23 20.71 3.72 5.33
CA ARG A 23 20.77 3.81 3.87
C ARG A 23 22.03 4.51 3.35
N ALA A 24 22.51 5.52 4.08
CA ALA A 24 23.70 6.28 3.75
C ALA A 24 24.32 6.88 5.01
N PRO A 25 25.66 7.04 5.06
CA PRO A 25 26.32 7.67 6.19
C PRO A 25 26.08 9.19 6.21
N LYS A 26 26.13 9.79 7.39
CA LYS A 26 26.27 11.24 7.56
C LYS A 26 27.74 11.66 7.48
N LYS A 27 27.98 12.96 7.32
CA LYS A 27 29.34 13.54 7.30
C LYS A 27 30.08 13.18 8.59
N GLY A 28 31.27 12.60 8.45
CA GLY A 28 32.13 12.20 9.57
C GLY A 28 31.90 10.75 10.08
N GLN A 29 30.96 10.01 9.49
CA GLN A 29 30.76 8.60 9.80
C GLN A 29 31.53 7.70 8.83
N VAL A 30 31.96 6.54 9.30
CA VAL A 30 32.72 5.55 8.53
C VAL A 30 31.77 4.39 8.17
N VAL A 31 31.78 3.97 6.93
CA VAL A 31 31.05 2.79 6.47
C VAL A 31 31.88 1.55 6.82
N LEU A 32 31.32 0.67 7.64
CA LEU A 32 31.97 -0.58 8.06
C LEU A 32 31.68 -1.73 7.09
N ALA A 33 30.49 -1.76 6.52
CA ALA A 33 30.06 -2.75 5.52
C ALA A 33 29.02 -2.15 4.59
N GLU A 34 29.09 -2.52 3.31
CA GLU A 34 28.14 -2.16 2.27
C GLU A 34 27.37 -3.39 1.80
N SER A 35 26.20 -3.17 1.15
CA SER A 35 25.37 -4.24 0.57
C SER A 35 25.06 -5.36 1.56
N ILE A 36 24.62 -4.96 2.76
CA ILE A 36 24.29 -5.89 3.86
C ILE A 36 22.82 -6.32 3.86
N GLU A 37 22.08 -5.93 2.83
CA GLU A 37 20.69 -6.32 2.63
C GLU A 37 20.57 -7.83 2.32
N ASP A 38 19.54 -8.49 2.86
CA ASP A 38 19.27 -9.91 2.64
C ASP A 38 18.82 -10.21 1.19
N SER A 39 18.42 -9.18 0.42
CA SER A 39 17.95 -9.30 -0.96
C SER A 39 18.24 -8.04 -1.76
N ASN A 40 18.85 -8.19 -2.93
CA ASN A 40 19.08 -7.12 -3.90
C ASN A 40 17.78 -6.68 -4.61
N GLU A 41 16.65 -7.39 -4.44
CA GLU A 41 15.35 -7.09 -5.02
C GLU A 41 14.48 -6.17 -4.14
N ASN A 42 15.06 -5.52 -3.14
CA ASN A 42 14.33 -4.61 -2.27
C ASN A 42 13.91 -3.35 -3.04
N SER A 43 12.63 -3.24 -3.34
CA SER A 43 12.06 -2.09 -4.03
C SER A 43 11.01 -1.38 -3.19
N THR A 44 11.07 -0.06 -3.17
CA THR A 44 10.08 0.78 -2.49
C THR A 44 9.14 1.40 -3.51
N ARG A 45 7.84 1.14 -3.35
CA ARG A 45 6.81 1.77 -4.18
C ARG A 45 6.51 3.17 -3.67
N PHE A 46 6.62 4.15 -4.54
CA PHE A 46 6.17 5.52 -4.32
C PHE A 46 4.87 5.77 -5.10
N VAL A 47 4.00 6.61 -4.56
CA VAL A 47 2.76 7.05 -5.21
C VAL A 47 2.71 8.57 -5.26
N ALA A 48 2.31 9.13 -6.41
CA ALA A 48 1.99 10.54 -6.52
C ALA A 48 0.54 10.73 -6.05
N VAL A 49 0.31 11.64 -5.11
CA VAL A 49 -1.01 11.90 -4.53
C VAL A 49 -1.51 13.25 -5.01
N ARG A 50 -2.79 13.32 -5.41
CA ARG A 50 -3.51 14.54 -5.80
C ARG A 50 -4.76 14.69 -4.95
N ALA A 51 -5.30 15.91 -4.86
CA ALA A 51 -6.55 16.18 -4.16
C ALA A 51 -7.79 15.70 -4.94
N ASP A 52 -7.69 15.63 -6.28
CA ASP A 52 -8.75 15.18 -7.18
C ASP A 52 -8.48 13.76 -7.70
N ALA A 53 -9.43 12.86 -7.52
CA ALA A 53 -9.35 11.50 -8.06
C ALA A 53 -9.77 11.48 -9.54
N GLN A 54 -8.86 11.09 -10.44
CA GLN A 54 -9.19 10.89 -11.85
C GLN A 54 -9.79 9.51 -12.07
N LYS A 55 -10.93 9.45 -12.79
CA LYS A 55 -11.63 8.20 -13.11
C LYS A 55 -11.47 7.77 -14.57
N GLU A 56 -11.08 8.68 -15.44
CA GLU A 56 -11.14 8.49 -16.89
C GLU A 56 -9.87 7.95 -17.52
N ARG A 57 -8.73 8.12 -16.88
CA ARG A 57 -7.42 7.73 -17.45
C ARG A 57 -6.65 6.81 -16.53
N GLY A 58 -6.05 5.79 -17.13
CA GLY A 58 -5.20 4.82 -16.44
C GLY A 58 -5.63 3.38 -16.74
N ASN A 59 -4.72 2.47 -16.51
CA ASN A 59 -4.93 1.03 -16.63
C ASN A 59 -4.95 0.32 -15.27
N LYS A 60 -4.85 1.08 -14.18
CA LYS A 60 -4.84 0.59 -12.81
C LYS A 60 -5.74 1.44 -11.92
N ALA A 61 -6.47 0.81 -11.03
CA ALA A 61 -7.32 1.48 -10.06
C ALA A 61 -7.00 1.00 -8.65
N SER A 62 -7.18 1.89 -7.67
CA SER A 62 -6.99 1.58 -6.25
C SER A 62 -8.20 1.97 -5.44
N VAL A 63 -8.53 1.10 -4.50
CA VAL A 63 -9.60 1.31 -3.51
C VAL A 63 -9.09 1.04 -2.11
N GLN A 64 -9.69 1.70 -1.14
CA GLN A 64 -9.57 1.41 0.27
C GLN A 64 -10.94 1.03 0.79
N PHE A 65 -11.02 -0.01 1.61
CA PHE A 65 -12.28 -0.38 2.28
C PHE A 65 -12.03 -1.07 3.62
N SER A 66 -13.04 -1.09 4.46
CA SER A 66 -13.11 -1.95 5.63
C SER A 66 -14.27 -2.94 5.52
N THR A 67 -14.20 -4.03 6.27
CA THR A 67 -15.25 -5.04 6.34
C THR A 67 -15.54 -5.37 7.79
N GLU A 68 -16.71 -5.92 8.05
CA GLU A 68 -16.99 -6.55 9.33
C GLU A 68 -15.95 -7.64 9.64
N ASN A 69 -15.59 -7.78 10.90
CA ASN A 69 -14.69 -8.85 11.36
C ASN A 69 -15.46 -10.15 11.51
N LYS A 70 -15.83 -10.77 10.37
CA LYS A 70 -16.51 -12.07 10.32
C LYS A 70 -16.06 -12.92 9.13
N PRO A 71 -16.16 -14.24 9.21
CA PRO A 71 -15.83 -15.14 8.10
C PRO A 71 -16.54 -14.75 6.81
N GLY A 72 -15.79 -14.71 5.69
CA GLY A 72 -16.31 -14.42 4.36
C GLY A 72 -16.54 -12.94 4.05
N ALA A 73 -16.42 -11.99 5.00
CA ALA A 73 -16.65 -10.57 4.74
C ALA A 73 -15.70 -10.00 3.66
N LEU A 74 -14.41 -10.25 3.77
CA LEU A 74 -13.44 -9.88 2.75
C LEU A 74 -13.68 -10.60 1.41
N LEU A 75 -14.01 -11.88 1.47
CA LEU A 75 -14.28 -12.70 0.27
C LEU A 75 -15.41 -12.10 -0.56
N LYS A 76 -16.48 -11.61 0.06
CA LYS A 76 -17.60 -10.97 -0.66
C LYS A 76 -17.14 -9.80 -1.52
N VAL A 77 -16.31 -8.91 -0.97
CA VAL A 77 -15.78 -7.76 -1.72
C VAL A 77 -14.86 -8.21 -2.85
N LEU A 78 -13.96 -9.17 -2.60
CA LEU A 78 -13.03 -9.68 -3.60
C LEU A 78 -13.74 -10.47 -4.71
N SER A 79 -14.84 -11.15 -4.40
CA SER A 79 -15.65 -11.88 -5.38
C SER A 79 -16.25 -10.98 -6.44
N GLU A 80 -16.53 -9.70 -6.13
CA GLU A 80 -17.01 -8.72 -7.11
C GLU A 80 -15.94 -8.38 -8.16
N LEU A 81 -14.67 -8.30 -7.77
CA LEU A 81 -13.56 -8.13 -8.70
C LEU A 81 -13.41 -9.36 -9.61
N ASN A 82 -13.45 -10.55 -9.00
CA ASN A 82 -13.35 -11.80 -9.72
C ASN A 82 -14.50 -12.00 -10.73
N ALA A 83 -15.75 -11.71 -10.33
CA ALA A 83 -16.92 -11.83 -11.19
C ALA A 83 -16.85 -10.94 -12.45
N ARG A 84 -16.05 -9.88 -12.41
CA ARG A 84 -15.78 -8.98 -13.55
C ARG A 84 -14.48 -9.28 -14.27
N GLY A 85 -13.77 -10.38 -13.93
CA GLY A 85 -12.50 -10.77 -14.53
C GLY A 85 -11.36 -9.78 -14.26
N LEU A 86 -11.44 -9.00 -13.17
CA LEU A 86 -10.45 -7.98 -12.85
C LEU A 86 -9.26 -8.59 -12.11
N ASN A 87 -8.07 -8.41 -12.66
CA ASN A 87 -6.83 -8.91 -12.05
C ASN A 87 -6.39 -7.98 -10.90
N MET A 88 -6.43 -8.49 -9.68
CA MET A 88 -5.90 -7.82 -8.50
C MET A 88 -4.36 -7.90 -8.49
N THR A 89 -3.70 -6.76 -8.37
CA THR A 89 -2.23 -6.65 -8.39
C THR A 89 -1.61 -6.36 -7.04
N LYS A 90 -2.42 -5.95 -6.05
CA LYS A 90 -1.99 -5.72 -4.67
C LYS A 90 -3.18 -5.88 -3.73
N ILE A 91 -2.92 -6.48 -2.58
CA ILE A 91 -3.78 -6.38 -1.40
C ILE A 91 -2.90 -6.16 -0.17
N GLU A 92 -3.23 -5.18 0.64
CA GLU A 92 -2.53 -4.87 1.88
C GLU A 92 -3.56 -4.56 2.96
N SER A 93 -3.40 -5.15 4.15
CA SER A 93 -4.24 -4.86 5.31
C SER A 93 -3.49 -4.03 6.34
N ARG A 94 -4.19 -3.10 6.98
CA ARG A 94 -3.70 -2.30 8.10
C ARG A 94 -4.72 -2.32 9.22
N PRO A 95 -4.30 -2.42 10.50
CA PRO A 95 -5.21 -2.28 11.62
C PRO A 95 -5.92 -0.92 11.59
N ALA A 96 -7.24 -0.92 11.77
CA ALA A 96 -8.00 0.32 11.88
C ALA A 96 -7.76 0.94 13.25
N LYS A 97 -7.32 2.21 13.29
CA LYS A 97 -7.04 2.92 14.55
C LYS A 97 -8.30 3.17 15.41
N LYS A 98 -9.48 3.11 14.81
CA LYS A 98 -10.75 3.49 15.46
C LYS A 98 -11.46 2.35 16.20
N ARG A 99 -11.22 1.09 15.84
CA ARG A 99 -11.85 -0.09 16.46
C ARG A 99 -10.87 -1.25 16.51
N MET A 100 -10.71 -1.83 17.69
CA MET A 100 -9.87 -3.02 17.89
C MET A 100 -10.44 -4.21 17.10
N GLY A 101 -9.58 -4.92 16.36
CA GLY A 101 -9.97 -6.07 15.53
C GLY A 101 -10.53 -5.73 14.13
N GLN A 102 -10.66 -4.46 13.76
CA GLN A 102 -11.05 -4.03 12.42
C GLN A 102 -9.83 -3.75 11.55
N TYR A 103 -9.91 -4.13 10.27
CA TYR A 103 -8.86 -3.91 9.29
C TYR A 103 -9.35 -3.01 8.16
N VAL A 104 -8.44 -2.17 7.68
CA VAL A 104 -8.58 -1.42 6.44
C VAL A 104 -7.76 -2.14 5.38
N PHE A 105 -8.38 -2.43 4.24
CA PHE A 105 -7.75 -3.07 3.09
C PHE A 105 -7.49 -2.04 2.01
N PHE A 106 -6.28 -2.09 1.44
CA PHE A 106 -5.88 -1.36 0.25
C PHE A 106 -5.74 -2.35 -0.88
N VAL A 107 -6.50 -2.18 -1.93
CA VAL A 107 -6.53 -3.09 -3.08
C VAL A 107 -6.27 -2.32 -4.36
N ASP A 108 -5.31 -2.81 -5.15
CA ASP A 108 -5.06 -2.34 -6.50
C ASP A 108 -5.44 -3.44 -7.50
N PHE A 109 -6.07 -3.06 -8.60
CA PHE A 109 -6.45 -3.96 -9.68
C PHE A 109 -6.28 -3.32 -11.05
N MET A 110 -6.08 -4.14 -12.07
CA MET A 110 -6.05 -3.69 -13.46
C MET A 110 -7.47 -3.35 -13.91
N PHE A 111 -7.62 -2.22 -14.60
CA PHE A 111 -8.92 -1.77 -15.09
C PHE A 111 -8.78 -1.05 -16.43
N TYR A 112 -9.43 -1.59 -17.46
CA TYR A 112 -9.38 -1.10 -18.84
C TYR A 112 -10.72 -0.57 -19.34
N GLY A 113 -11.77 -0.63 -18.52
CA GLY A 113 -13.13 -0.17 -18.85
C GLY A 113 -13.28 1.35 -18.86
N SER A 114 -14.47 1.79 -19.17
CA SER A 114 -14.90 3.20 -19.14
C SER A 114 -15.03 3.75 -17.71
N GLY A 115 -15.15 5.07 -17.57
CA GLY A 115 -15.43 5.72 -16.28
C GLY A 115 -16.78 5.27 -15.68
N SER A 116 -17.81 5.07 -16.51
CA SER A 116 -19.13 4.61 -16.08
C SER A 116 -19.11 3.17 -15.55
N GLU A 117 -18.31 2.28 -16.18
CA GLU A 117 -18.11 0.91 -15.68
C GLU A 117 -17.36 0.91 -14.35
N LEU A 118 -16.38 1.80 -14.19
CA LEU A 118 -15.67 1.98 -12.92
C LEU A 118 -16.62 2.48 -11.83
N ASP A 119 -17.48 3.45 -12.12
CA ASP A 119 -18.48 3.95 -11.16
C ASP A 119 -19.46 2.85 -10.74
N SER A 120 -19.90 2.01 -11.68
CA SER A 120 -20.73 0.84 -11.39
C SER A 120 -20.02 -0.16 -10.47
N LEU A 121 -18.76 -0.46 -10.76
CA LEU A 121 -17.92 -1.34 -9.92
C LEU A 121 -17.78 -0.77 -8.51
N ILE A 122 -17.43 0.51 -8.38
CA ILE A 122 -17.25 1.18 -7.08
C ILE A 122 -18.53 1.09 -6.25
N LYS A 123 -19.69 1.32 -6.85
CA LYS A 123 -21.01 1.19 -6.18
C LYS A 123 -21.24 -0.24 -5.66
N THR A 124 -20.93 -1.24 -6.49
CA THR A 124 -21.08 -2.66 -6.11
C THR A 124 -20.15 -3.02 -4.97
N LEU A 125 -18.87 -2.62 -5.03
CA LEU A 125 -17.91 -2.86 -3.95
C LEU A 125 -18.33 -2.17 -2.65
N ALA A 126 -18.83 -0.93 -2.73
CA ALA A 126 -19.31 -0.16 -1.58
C ALA A 126 -20.52 -0.83 -0.90
N ALA A 127 -21.37 -1.51 -1.64
CA ALA A 127 -22.49 -2.25 -1.07
C ALA A 127 -22.08 -3.50 -0.27
N GLN A 128 -20.86 -4.00 -0.47
CA GLN A 128 -20.30 -5.17 0.23
C GLN A 128 -19.31 -4.79 1.35
N ALA A 129 -18.92 -3.52 1.45
CA ALA A 129 -17.96 -3.00 2.42
C ALA A 129 -18.65 -2.12 3.47
N GLU A 130 -18.04 -1.96 4.65
CA GLU A 130 -18.52 -1.04 5.68
C GLU A 130 -18.12 0.42 5.44
N ASP A 131 -16.91 0.64 4.96
CA ASP A 131 -16.37 1.95 4.60
C ASP A 131 -15.52 1.77 3.36
N MET A 132 -15.80 2.53 2.32
CA MET A 132 -15.09 2.43 1.05
C MET A 132 -14.70 3.79 0.51
N ARG A 133 -13.48 3.87 0.00
CA ARG A 133 -12.96 5.04 -0.71
C ARG A 133 -12.32 4.61 -2.02
N PHE A 134 -12.70 5.27 -3.08
CA PHE A 134 -11.96 5.22 -4.33
C PHE A 134 -10.74 6.14 -4.23
N LEU A 135 -9.54 5.59 -4.41
CA LEU A 135 -8.29 6.33 -4.28
C LEU A 135 -7.82 6.92 -5.60
N GLY A 136 -8.26 6.36 -6.72
CA GLY A 136 -7.96 6.89 -8.05
C GLY A 136 -7.74 5.82 -9.10
N ARG A 137 -7.74 6.26 -10.37
CA ARG A 137 -7.33 5.51 -11.55
C ARG A 137 -6.10 6.19 -12.15
N TYR A 138 -5.07 5.42 -12.50
CA TYR A 138 -3.79 5.95 -12.89
C TYR A 138 -3.03 4.97 -13.79
N PHE A 139 -1.97 5.47 -14.43
CA PHE A 139 -0.99 4.63 -15.12
C PHE A 139 0.11 4.23 -14.15
N LYS A 140 0.55 2.98 -14.23
CA LYS A 140 1.79 2.55 -13.58
C LYS A 140 2.96 3.16 -14.34
N CYS A 141 3.83 3.92 -13.67
CA CYS A 141 5.07 4.42 -14.25
C CYS A 141 6.13 3.33 -14.24
N GLY A 142 6.90 3.21 -15.32
CA GLY A 142 8.06 2.31 -15.40
C GLY A 142 7.80 0.95 -16.08
N GLU A 143 6.77 0.87 -16.92
CA GLU A 143 6.63 -0.18 -17.96
C GLU A 143 6.74 0.44 -19.33
#